data_5586f70988adf4f725c70c34c95a99d4
#
_entry.id   5586f70988adf4f725c70c34c95a99d4
#
_cell.length_a   1.000
_cell.length_b   1.000
_cell.length_c   1.000
_cell.angle_alpha   90.00
_cell.angle_beta   90.00
_cell.angle_gamma   90.00
#
_symmetry.space_group_name_H-M   'P 1'
#
loop_
_entity.id
_entity.type
_entity.pdbx_description
1 polymer ?
#
loop_
_entity_poly.entity_id
_entity_poly.type
_entity_poly.pdbx_seq_one_letter_code
_entity_poly.pdbx_strand_id
1 'polypeptide(L)'
;MTSKFAAVIGRPIAQSLSPVIHRAGFASTGADWTYSAIDAGSEDLPAIIQRLREGAMHGVSVTMPLKSDVCSYLDRLDPAVRVLSSANTVSVTDDGTLCGHSTDGDGLCDSIDEAGLSIAGRDVLILGAGGAARSIAEALVRRGSRRVAISNRTVERANDLVARIEGSVVADALEIEVPRADVIVNATKVGMGTFEVPS
;
A
#
# COMPACT_ATOMS: atom_id res chain seq x y z
N MET A 1 2.67 -30.36 11.88
CA MET A 1 3.03 -28.93 11.74
C MET A 1 1.74 -28.16 11.99
N THR A 2 1.76 -27.13 12.83
CA THR A 2 0.58 -26.30 13.07
C THR A 2 0.37 -25.39 11.87
N SER A 3 -0.86 -25.36 11.32
CA SER A 3 -1.22 -24.47 10.23
C SER A 3 -0.95 -23.01 10.61
N LYS A 4 -0.28 -22.26 9.75
CA LYS A 4 0.02 -20.85 9.98
C LYS A 4 -1.20 -19.97 9.66
N PHE A 5 -1.33 -18.84 10.34
CA PHE A 5 -2.45 -17.92 10.15
C PHE A 5 -1.97 -16.51 9.83
N ALA A 6 -2.57 -15.93 8.79
CA ALA A 6 -2.42 -14.51 8.44
C ALA A 6 -3.79 -13.86 8.18
N ALA A 7 -3.83 -12.54 8.15
CA ALA A 7 -5.06 -11.80 7.91
C ALA A 7 -4.81 -10.48 7.18
N VAL A 8 -5.85 -9.92 6.58
CA VAL A 8 -5.91 -8.49 6.28
C VAL A 8 -6.66 -7.75 7.38
N ILE A 9 -6.13 -6.62 7.83
CA ILE A 9 -6.70 -5.78 8.87
C ILE A 9 -6.99 -4.38 8.35
N GLY A 10 -8.12 -3.79 8.74
CA GLY A 10 -8.54 -2.43 8.39
C GLY A 10 -10.04 -2.25 8.50
N ARG A 11 -10.52 -1.04 8.20
CA ARG A 11 -11.95 -0.69 8.30
C ARG A 11 -12.34 0.37 7.23
N PRO A 12 -13.32 0.11 6.35
CA PRO A 12 -14.11 -1.12 6.23
C PRO A 12 -13.30 -2.23 5.53
N ILE A 13 -13.56 -3.50 5.86
CA ILE A 13 -12.79 -4.65 5.34
C ILE A 13 -13.63 -5.70 4.62
N ALA A 14 -14.95 -5.63 4.74
CA ALA A 14 -15.86 -6.68 4.25
C ALA A 14 -15.75 -7.00 2.75
N GLN A 15 -15.33 -6.02 1.94
CA GLN A 15 -15.20 -6.17 0.48
C GLN A 15 -13.76 -6.53 0.03
N SER A 16 -12.85 -6.80 0.97
CA SER A 16 -11.47 -7.13 0.64
C SER A 16 -11.38 -8.47 -0.10
N LEU A 17 -10.71 -8.46 -1.24
CA LEU A 17 -10.42 -9.68 -2.01
C LEU A 17 -9.17 -10.41 -1.51
N SER A 18 -8.40 -9.83 -0.57
CA SER A 18 -7.18 -10.44 -0.04
C SER A 18 -7.38 -11.87 0.45
N PRO A 19 -8.45 -12.24 1.18
CA PRO A 19 -8.66 -13.62 1.60
C PRO A 19 -8.81 -14.61 0.44
N VAL A 20 -9.46 -14.20 -0.65
CA VAL A 20 -9.63 -15.05 -1.85
C VAL A 20 -8.29 -15.26 -2.55
N ILE A 21 -7.53 -14.17 -2.76
CA ILE A 21 -6.23 -14.18 -3.44
C ILE A 21 -5.22 -15.03 -2.65
N HIS A 22 -5.06 -14.77 -1.34
CA HIS A 22 -4.09 -15.49 -0.53
C HIS A 22 -4.42 -16.96 -0.36
N ARG A 23 -5.69 -17.33 -0.17
CA ARG A 23 -6.10 -18.75 -0.10
C ARG A 23 -5.82 -19.50 -1.39
N ALA A 24 -6.08 -18.88 -2.54
CA ALA A 24 -5.73 -19.46 -3.83
C ALA A 24 -4.22 -19.63 -3.99
N GLY A 25 -3.42 -18.65 -3.60
CA GLY A 25 -1.95 -18.73 -3.60
C GLY A 25 -1.42 -19.83 -2.68
N PHE A 26 -1.93 -19.95 -1.46
CA PHE A 26 -1.54 -21.02 -0.55
C PHE A 26 -1.89 -22.41 -1.09
N ALA A 27 -3.08 -22.57 -1.67
CA ALA A 27 -3.49 -23.82 -2.29
C ALA A 27 -2.58 -24.19 -3.48
N SER A 28 -2.20 -23.23 -4.32
CA SER A 28 -1.34 -23.46 -5.49
C SER A 28 0.10 -23.81 -5.13
N THR A 29 0.59 -23.33 -3.99
CA THR A 29 1.96 -23.60 -3.50
C THR A 29 2.05 -24.74 -2.50
N GLY A 30 0.91 -25.32 -2.08
CA GLY A 30 0.86 -26.35 -1.05
C GLY A 30 1.22 -25.83 0.35
N ALA A 31 1.17 -24.52 0.58
CA ALA A 31 1.46 -23.91 1.88
C ALA A 31 0.32 -24.15 2.86
N ASP A 32 0.63 -24.69 4.05
CA ASP A 32 -0.35 -24.89 5.14
C ASP A 32 -0.60 -23.58 5.89
N TRP A 33 -1.34 -22.69 5.23
CA TRP A 33 -1.72 -21.39 5.77
C TRP A 33 -3.22 -21.16 5.66
N THR A 34 -3.75 -20.42 6.63
CA THR A 34 -5.10 -19.86 6.57
C THR A 34 -5.04 -18.32 6.50
N TYR A 35 -6.05 -17.73 5.87
CA TYR A 35 -6.13 -16.28 5.72
C TYR A 35 -7.56 -15.78 5.90
N SER A 36 -7.74 -14.68 6.64
CA SER A 36 -9.05 -14.07 6.87
C SER A 36 -9.01 -12.53 6.77
N ALA A 37 -10.17 -11.90 6.80
CA ALA A 37 -10.32 -10.46 6.99
C ALA A 37 -10.74 -10.20 8.45
N ILE A 38 -10.13 -9.18 9.07
CA ILE A 38 -10.45 -8.72 10.43
C ILE A 38 -10.80 -7.24 10.34
N ASP A 39 -12.05 -6.89 10.68
CA ASP A 39 -12.44 -5.49 10.80
C ASP A 39 -11.77 -4.88 12.03
N ALA A 40 -10.89 -3.91 11.82
CA ALA A 40 -10.06 -3.34 12.87
C ALA A 40 -9.85 -1.83 12.67
N GLY A 41 -9.97 -1.07 13.74
CA GLY A 41 -9.55 0.32 13.86
C GLY A 41 -8.22 0.46 14.60
N SER A 42 -7.77 1.71 14.81
CA SER A 42 -6.51 1.99 15.52
C SER A 42 -6.54 1.48 16.97
N GLU A 43 -7.70 1.43 17.57
CA GLU A 43 -7.94 0.92 18.92
C GLU A 43 -7.66 -0.59 19.06
N ASP A 44 -7.75 -1.34 17.95
CA ASP A 44 -7.56 -2.80 17.92
C ASP A 44 -6.08 -3.21 17.69
N LEU A 45 -5.24 -2.27 17.23
CA LEU A 45 -3.83 -2.56 16.91
C LEU A 45 -3.05 -3.20 18.05
N PRO A 46 -3.14 -2.73 19.33
CA PRO A 46 -2.38 -3.36 20.43
C PRO A 46 -2.67 -4.85 20.58
N ALA A 47 -3.92 -5.27 20.47
CA ALA A 47 -4.31 -6.67 20.59
C ALA A 47 -3.84 -7.51 19.38
N ILE A 48 -3.87 -6.94 18.18
CA ILE A 48 -3.37 -7.60 16.96
C ILE A 48 -1.85 -7.79 17.04
N ILE A 49 -1.13 -6.76 17.45
CA ILE A 49 0.33 -6.81 17.62
C ILE A 49 0.72 -7.85 18.67
N GLN A 50 -0.02 -7.92 19.79
CA GLN A 50 0.20 -8.96 20.80
C GLN A 50 0.05 -10.37 20.21
N ARG A 51 -0.99 -10.62 19.40
CA ARG A 51 -1.19 -11.92 18.74
C ARG A 51 -0.06 -12.29 17.77
N LEU A 52 0.52 -11.29 17.07
CA LEU A 52 1.71 -11.49 16.23
C LEU A 52 2.92 -11.90 17.08
N ARG A 53 3.17 -11.20 18.18
CA ARG A 53 4.31 -11.49 19.07
C ARG A 53 4.18 -12.83 19.80
N GLU A 54 2.96 -13.28 20.08
CA GLU A 54 2.68 -14.58 20.71
C GLU A 54 2.67 -15.75 19.72
N GLY A 55 2.84 -15.49 18.41
CA GLY A 55 2.79 -16.52 17.38
C GLY A 55 1.39 -17.05 17.07
N ALA A 56 0.33 -16.40 17.58
CA ALA A 56 -1.05 -16.72 17.22
C ALA A 56 -1.43 -16.19 15.83
N MET A 57 -0.63 -15.28 15.29
CA MET A 57 -0.66 -14.80 13.91
C MET A 57 0.78 -14.72 13.37
N HIS A 58 0.95 -14.99 12.09
CA HIS A 58 2.27 -15.07 11.46
C HIS A 58 2.53 -13.92 10.45
N GLY A 59 1.54 -13.08 10.23
CA GLY A 59 1.64 -11.90 9.41
C GLY A 59 0.29 -11.25 9.19
N VAL A 60 0.30 -9.97 8.82
CA VAL A 60 -0.90 -9.23 8.44
C VAL A 60 -0.65 -8.33 7.24
N SER A 61 -1.62 -8.31 6.33
CA SER A 61 -1.77 -7.21 5.39
C SER A 61 -2.53 -6.07 6.06
N VAL A 62 -2.06 -4.85 5.89
CA VAL A 62 -2.60 -3.67 6.56
C VAL A 62 -3.21 -2.73 5.53
N THR A 63 -4.49 -2.39 5.72
CA THR A 63 -5.15 -1.40 4.87
C THR A 63 -5.64 -0.21 5.70
N MET A 64 -6.39 0.70 5.06
CA MET A 64 -6.89 1.88 5.76
C MET A 64 -7.78 1.52 6.97
N PRO A 65 -7.73 2.35 8.05
CA PRO A 65 -6.89 3.55 8.20
C PRO A 65 -5.49 3.27 8.77
N LEU A 66 -5.08 2.02 8.99
CA LEU A 66 -4.05 1.55 9.91
C LEU A 66 -2.61 1.65 9.39
N LYS A 67 -2.40 1.91 8.09
CA LYS A 67 -1.06 1.82 7.45
C LYS A 67 0.01 2.70 8.09
N SER A 68 -0.36 3.87 8.61
CA SER A 68 0.59 4.75 9.32
C SER A 68 0.71 4.37 10.79
N ASP A 69 -0.40 4.07 11.45
CA ASP A 69 -0.45 3.80 12.89
C ASP A 69 0.35 2.56 13.25
N VAL A 70 0.29 1.52 12.42
CA VAL A 70 0.98 0.25 12.66
C VAL A 70 2.49 0.42 12.76
N CYS A 71 3.08 1.42 12.08
CA CYS A 71 4.53 1.63 12.06
C CYS A 71 5.13 1.83 13.45
N SER A 72 4.39 2.41 14.40
CA SER A 72 4.85 2.65 15.78
C SER A 72 5.02 1.37 16.62
N TYR A 73 4.48 0.25 16.15
CA TYR A 73 4.53 -1.05 16.85
C TYR A 73 5.60 -1.99 16.29
N LEU A 74 6.27 -1.61 15.19
CA LEU A 74 7.16 -2.49 14.45
C LEU A 74 8.62 -2.31 14.89
N ASP A 75 9.36 -3.42 14.92
CA ASP A 75 10.75 -3.46 15.35
C ASP A 75 11.71 -3.08 14.22
N ARG A 76 11.36 -3.46 12.97
CA ARG A 76 12.10 -3.15 11.75
C ARG A 76 11.19 -2.58 10.69
N LEU A 77 11.69 -1.58 9.98
CA LEU A 77 10.99 -0.94 8.87
C LEU A 77 11.87 -1.02 7.62
N ASP A 78 11.30 -1.47 6.51
CA ASP A 78 11.95 -1.36 5.21
C ASP A 78 12.27 0.11 4.86
N PRO A 79 13.25 0.38 3.99
CA PRO A 79 13.61 1.74 3.61
C PRO A 79 12.40 2.56 3.12
N ALA A 80 11.55 1.98 2.28
CA ALA A 80 10.32 2.64 1.81
C ALA A 80 9.38 2.99 2.97
N VAL A 81 9.15 2.08 3.92
CA VAL A 81 8.30 2.34 5.09
C VAL A 81 8.84 3.49 5.94
N ARG A 82 10.17 3.58 6.10
CA ARG A 82 10.81 4.68 6.86
C ARG A 82 10.54 6.04 6.21
N VAL A 83 10.70 6.13 4.90
CA VAL A 83 10.44 7.36 4.14
C VAL A 83 8.95 7.73 4.19
N LEU A 84 8.08 6.75 3.97
CA LEU A 84 6.65 6.96 3.80
C LEU A 84 5.89 7.05 5.13
N SER A 85 6.46 6.56 6.23
CA SER A 85 5.76 6.34 7.51
C SER A 85 4.43 5.59 7.29
N SER A 86 4.48 4.52 6.47
CA SER A 86 3.30 3.75 6.08
C SER A 86 3.71 2.34 5.68
N ALA A 87 3.11 1.32 6.30
CA ALA A 87 3.29 -0.09 6.00
C ALA A 87 1.96 -0.73 5.57
N ASN A 88 1.98 -1.56 4.54
CA ASN A 88 0.82 -2.34 4.11
C ASN A 88 0.94 -3.82 4.45
N THR A 89 2.11 -4.26 4.94
CA THR A 89 2.38 -5.64 5.32
C THR A 89 3.25 -5.68 6.56
N VAL A 90 2.92 -6.55 7.50
CA VAL A 90 3.76 -6.91 8.64
C VAL A 90 4.05 -8.39 8.57
N SER A 91 5.33 -8.73 8.55
CA SER A 91 5.81 -10.10 8.67
C SER A 91 6.42 -10.33 10.06
N VAL A 92 6.38 -11.58 10.51
CA VAL A 92 7.03 -12.02 11.75
C VAL A 92 8.18 -12.93 11.38
N THR A 93 9.39 -12.59 11.82
CA THR A 93 10.56 -13.46 11.64
C THR A 93 10.58 -14.59 12.67
N ASP A 94 11.44 -15.57 12.50
CA ASP A 94 11.51 -16.75 13.39
C ASP A 94 11.90 -16.38 14.84
N ASP A 95 12.56 -15.24 15.04
CA ASP A 95 12.91 -14.70 16.35
C ASP A 95 11.81 -13.80 16.96
N GLY A 96 10.64 -13.70 16.29
CA GLY A 96 9.51 -12.89 16.74
C GLY A 96 9.60 -11.40 16.40
N THR A 97 10.61 -10.98 15.63
CA THR A 97 10.76 -9.58 15.19
C THR A 97 9.65 -9.21 14.21
N LEU A 98 8.98 -8.09 14.43
CA LEU A 98 7.94 -7.55 13.54
C LEU A 98 8.56 -6.61 12.50
N CYS A 99 8.48 -7.01 11.23
CA CYS A 99 9.02 -6.26 10.11
C CYS A 99 7.90 -5.61 9.28
N GLY A 100 7.98 -4.31 9.04
CA GLY A 100 7.03 -3.56 8.20
C GLY A 100 7.54 -3.38 6.78
N HIS A 101 6.64 -3.65 5.82
CA HIS A 101 6.91 -3.56 4.39
C HIS A 101 5.91 -2.66 3.69
N SER A 102 6.33 -2.05 2.57
CA SER A 102 5.47 -1.26 1.68
C SER A 102 5.57 -1.85 0.27
N THR A 103 4.56 -2.65 -0.10
CA THR A 103 4.57 -3.45 -1.35
C THR A 103 3.53 -2.97 -2.38
N ASP A 104 2.65 -2.03 -2.05
CA ASP A 104 1.59 -1.57 -2.97
C ASP A 104 2.18 -0.94 -4.24
N GLY A 105 3.24 -0.14 -4.10
CA GLY A 105 3.88 0.54 -5.21
C GLY A 105 4.61 -0.42 -6.15
N ASP A 106 5.37 -1.36 -5.58
CA ASP A 106 6.04 -2.40 -6.38
C ASP A 106 5.02 -3.28 -7.09
N GLY A 107 3.94 -3.68 -6.41
CA GLY A 107 2.87 -4.47 -7.03
C GLY A 107 2.20 -3.77 -8.21
N LEU A 108 1.98 -2.45 -8.13
CA LEU A 108 1.48 -1.68 -9.27
C LEU A 108 2.48 -1.68 -10.43
N CYS A 109 3.75 -1.39 -10.16
CA CYS A 109 4.78 -1.36 -11.18
C CYS A 109 4.96 -2.73 -11.85
N ASP A 110 4.97 -3.80 -11.08
CA ASP A 110 5.05 -5.17 -11.60
C ASP A 110 3.85 -5.51 -12.49
N SER A 111 2.63 -5.09 -12.11
CA SER A 111 1.43 -5.27 -12.94
C SER A 111 1.52 -4.51 -14.27
N ILE A 112 2.13 -3.33 -14.29
CA ILE A 112 2.35 -2.53 -15.49
C ILE A 112 3.38 -3.24 -16.40
N ASP A 113 4.47 -3.74 -15.83
CA ASP A 113 5.50 -4.48 -16.55
C ASP A 113 4.94 -5.79 -17.14
N GLU A 114 4.12 -6.54 -16.39
CA GLU A 114 3.42 -7.74 -16.87
C GLU A 114 2.46 -7.45 -18.04
N ALA A 115 1.87 -6.25 -18.07
CA ALA A 115 1.04 -5.80 -19.19
C ALA A 115 1.88 -5.39 -20.44
N GLY A 116 3.21 -5.53 -20.39
CA GLY A 116 4.11 -5.17 -21.48
C GLY A 116 4.37 -3.67 -21.60
N LEU A 117 4.03 -2.90 -20.59
CA LEU A 117 4.28 -1.46 -20.50
C LEU A 117 5.48 -1.20 -19.59
N SER A 118 6.19 -0.09 -19.81
CA SER A 118 7.28 0.36 -18.95
C SER A 118 6.97 1.71 -18.34
N ILE A 119 7.26 1.84 -17.05
CA ILE A 119 7.09 3.10 -16.33
C ILE A 119 8.32 4.02 -16.46
N ALA A 120 9.48 3.46 -16.80
CA ALA A 120 10.71 4.21 -16.94
C ALA A 120 10.57 5.27 -18.04
N GLY A 121 10.98 6.50 -17.75
CA GLY A 121 10.91 7.65 -18.65
C GLY A 121 9.49 8.20 -18.88
N ARG A 122 8.45 7.71 -18.19
CA ARG A 122 7.07 8.18 -18.32
C ARG A 122 6.75 9.32 -17.38
N ASP A 123 5.81 10.17 -17.79
CA ASP A 123 5.17 11.16 -16.94
C ASP A 123 3.92 10.52 -16.30
N VAL A 124 3.89 10.49 -14.98
CA VAL A 124 2.81 9.86 -14.24
C VAL A 124 2.08 10.90 -13.38
N LEU A 125 0.75 10.90 -13.47
CA LEU A 125 -0.13 11.67 -12.61
C LEU A 125 -0.79 10.74 -11.59
N ILE A 126 -0.60 11.01 -10.30
CA ILE A 126 -1.26 10.31 -9.20
C ILE A 126 -2.38 11.18 -8.64
N LEU A 127 -3.59 10.66 -8.62
CA LEU A 127 -4.74 11.28 -7.96
C LEU A 127 -4.86 10.72 -6.55
N GLY A 128 -4.63 11.55 -5.53
CA GLY A 128 -4.62 11.20 -4.12
C GLY A 128 -3.24 11.31 -3.46
N ALA A 129 -3.23 11.48 -2.13
CA ALA A 129 -2.02 11.54 -1.28
C ALA A 129 -2.16 10.66 -0.02
N GLY A 130 -2.91 9.56 -0.11
CA GLY A 130 -3.07 8.57 0.95
C GLY A 130 -1.95 7.53 1.01
N GLY A 131 -2.10 6.50 1.85
CA GLY A 131 -1.08 5.46 2.02
C GLY A 131 -0.72 4.71 0.73
N ALA A 132 -1.69 4.42 -0.14
CA ALA A 132 -1.42 3.82 -1.45
C ALA A 132 -0.64 4.78 -2.35
N ALA A 133 -1.07 6.05 -2.47
CA ALA A 133 -0.38 7.06 -3.26
C ALA A 133 1.07 7.24 -2.85
N ARG A 134 1.37 7.19 -1.54
CA ARG A 134 2.73 7.27 -1.00
C ARG A 134 3.62 6.14 -1.52
N SER A 135 3.15 4.89 -1.36
CA SER A 135 3.88 3.71 -1.82
C SER A 135 4.09 3.72 -3.33
N ILE A 136 3.04 4.10 -4.08
CA ILE A 136 3.08 4.17 -5.55
C ILE A 136 4.06 5.25 -6.01
N ALA A 137 4.00 6.46 -5.45
CA ALA A 137 4.89 7.56 -5.83
C ALA A 137 6.36 7.22 -5.60
N GLU A 138 6.71 6.62 -4.45
CA GLU A 138 8.07 6.17 -4.15
C GLU A 138 8.54 5.13 -5.17
N ALA A 139 7.74 4.10 -5.43
CA ALA A 139 8.11 3.04 -6.37
C ALA A 139 8.28 3.57 -7.80
N LEU A 140 7.41 4.47 -8.26
CA LEU A 140 7.49 5.09 -9.58
C LEU A 140 8.77 5.91 -9.76
N VAL A 141 9.12 6.73 -8.77
CA VAL A 141 10.37 7.49 -8.79
C VAL A 141 11.57 6.55 -8.81
N ARG A 142 11.61 5.56 -7.92
CA ARG A 142 12.69 4.58 -7.82
C ARG A 142 12.85 3.74 -9.10
N ARG A 143 11.75 3.46 -9.81
CA ARG A 143 11.77 2.74 -11.11
C ARG A 143 12.01 3.64 -12.31
N GLY A 144 12.35 4.91 -12.09
CA GLY A 144 12.85 5.81 -13.14
C GLY A 144 11.77 6.49 -13.97
N SER A 145 10.58 6.73 -13.44
CA SER A 145 9.63 7.64 -14.08
C SER A 145 10.27 9.00 -14.29
N ARG A 146 10.01 9.63 -15.44
CA ARG A 146 10.57 10.96 -15.77
C ARG A 146 10.02 12.05 -14.85
N ARG A 147 8.74 11.95 -14.51
CA ARG A 147 8.04 12.87 -13.63
C ARG A 147 6.91 12.12 -12.89
N VAL A 148 6.78 12.37 -11.62
CA VAL A 148 5.65 11.89 -10.80
C VAL A 148 4.95 13.09 -10.21
N ALA A 149 3.79 13.45 -10.77
CA ALA A 149 2.95 14.55 -10.32
C ALA A 149 1.85 14.04 -9.39
N ILE A 150 1.63 14.72 -8.27
CA ILE A 150 0.67 14.30 -7.24
C ILE A 150 -0.40 15.38 -7.10
N SER A 151 -1.64 15.01 -7.43
CA SER A 151 -2.83 15.85 -7.22
C SER A 151 -3.64 15.33 -6.04
N ASN A 152 -4.03 16.24 -5.15
CA ASN A 152 -4.91 15.87 -4.05
C ASN A 152 -5.83 17.05 -3.68
N ARG A 153 -7.10 16.76 -3.37
CA ARG A 153 -8.08 17.79 -2.96
C ARG A 153 -7.57 18.69 -1.83
N THR A 154 -6.84 18.12 -0.87
CA THR A 154 -6.13 18.86 0.19
C THR A 154 -4.69 19.02 -0.25
N VAL A 155 -4.32 20.20 -0.78
CA VAL A 155 -3.00 20.46 -1.38
C VAL A 155 -1.86 20.25 -0.39
N GLU A 156 -2.07 20.55 0.89
CA GLU A 156 -1.10 20.36 1.96
C GLU A 156 -0.64 18.89 2.05
N ARG A 157 -1.55 17.93 1.83
CA ARG A 157 -1.20 16.50 1.82
C ARG A 157 -0.33 16.12 0.62
N ALA A 158 -0.53 16.76 -0.53
CA ALA A 158 0.33 16.55 -1.69
C ALA A 158 1.72 17.16 -1.42
N ASN A 159 1.79 18.37 -0.83
CA ASN A 159 3.04 19.01 -0.41
C ASN A 159 3.82 18.13 0.58
N ASP A 160 3.16 17.60 1.60
CA ASP A 160 3.77 16.70 2.60
C ASP A 160 4.33 15.44 1.96
N LEU A 161 3.65 14.92 0.95
CA LEU A 161 4.09 13.72 0.24
C LEU A 161 5.32 14.01 -0.63
N VAL A 162 5.26 15.08 -1.43
CA VAL A 162 6.36 15.51 -2.30
C VAL A 162 7.62 15.85 -1.49
N ALA A 163 7.48 16.47 -0.33
CA ALA A 163 8.61 16.76 0.56
C ALA A 163 9.36 15.50 1.07
N ARG A 164 8.72 14.33 0.99
CA ARG A 164 9.31 13.04 1.42
C ARG A 164 9.90 12.22 0.28
N ILE A 165 9.49 12.48 -0.95
CA ILE A 165 9.87 11.69 -2.13
C ILE A 165 10.55 12.62 -3.13
N GLU A 166 11.88 12.67 -3.03
CA GLU A 166 12.70 13.41 -3.99
C GLU A 166 12.43 12.91 -5.42
N GLY A 167 12.24 13.82 -6.35
CA GLY A 167 11.88 13.50 -7.75
C GLY A 167 10.38 13.50 -8.05
N SER A 168 9.51 13.69 -7.03
CA SER A 168 8.10 13.95 -7.23
C SER A 168 7.78 15.45 -7.17
N VAL A 169 6.63 15.85 -7.70
CA VAL A 169 6.17 17.24 -7.72
C VAL A 169 4.68 17.31 -7.38
N VAL A 170 4.25 18.45 -6.81
CA VAL A 170 2.81 18.74 -6.72
C VAL A 170 2.28 19.05 -8.11
N ALA A 171 1.16 18.45 -8.46
CA ALA A 171 0.51 18.67 -9.74
C ALA A 171 -0.04 20.09 -9.87
N ASP A 172 0.05 20.65 -11.07
CA ASP A 172 -0.69 21.81 -11.47
C ASP A 172 -2.22 21.50 -11.55
N ALA A 173 -3.00 22.38 -12.15
CA ALA A 173 -4.42 22.12 -12.42
C ALA A 173 -4.58 20.88 -13.30
N LEU A 174 -5.63 20.07 -13.06
CA LEU A 174 -5.84 18.81 -13.78
C LEU A 174 -5.94 18.99 -15.30
N GLU A 175 -6.50 20.13 -15.75
CA GLU A 175 -6.59 20.50 -17.17
C GLU A 175 -5.22 20.60 -17.83
N ILE A 176 -4.17 20.86 -17.05
CA ILE A 176 -2.78 20.94 -17.51
C ILE A 176 -2.10 19.57 -17.39
N GLU A 177 -2.33 18.87 -16.27
CA GLU A 177 -1.62 17.64 -15.94
C GLU A 177 -2.12 16.43 -16.72
N VAL A 178 -3.44 16.30 -16.90
CA VAL A 178 -4.01 15.14 -17.61
C VAL A 178 -3.48 15.00 -19.04
N PRO A 179 -3.41 16.07 -19.88
CA PRO A 179 -2.84 15.95 -21.22
C PRO A 179 -1.32 15.67 -21.27
N ARG A 180 -0.60 15.92 -20.16
CA ARG A 180 0.85 15.65 -20.06
C ARG A 180 1.18 14.25 -19.63
N ALA A 181 0.28 13.60 -18.90
CA ALA A 181 0.53 12.32 -18.31
C ALA A 181 0.49 11.17 -19.34
N ASP A 182 1.52 10.36 -19.37
CA ASP A 182 1.52 9.08 -20.09
C ASP A 182 0.68 8.04 -19.33
N VAL A 183 0.64 8.15 -17.99
CA VAL A 183 -0.08 7.23 -17.11
C VAL A 183 -0.79 8.03 -16.00
N ILE A 184 -2.04 7.67 -15.73
CA ILE A 184 -2.82 8.26 -14.63
C ILE A 184 -3.18 7.14 -13.64
N VAL A 185 -2.83 7.35 -12.38
CA VAL A 185 -3.10 6.41 -11.28
C VAL A 185 -4.12 7.01 -10.33
N ASN A 186 -5.30 6.39 -10.22
CA ASN A 186 -6.28 6.77 -9.21
C ASN A 186 -5.98 6.03 -7.89
N ALA A 187 -5.41 6.74 -6.93
CA ALA A 187 -5.15 6.27 -5.57
C ALA A 187 -6.12 6.87 -4.54
N THR A 188 -7.29 7.35 -4.99
CA THR A 188 -8.38 7.84 -4.14
C THR A 188 -9.41 6.75 -3.88
N LYS A 189 -10.43 7.08 -3.07
CA LYS A 189 -11.61 6.23 -2.87
C LYS A 189 -12.67 6.40 -3.98
N VAL A 190 -12.52 7.37 -4.87
CA VAL A 190 -13.49 7.64 -5.94
C VAL A 190 -13.50 6.46 -6.89
N GLY A 191 -14.69 5.99 -7.22
CA GLY A 191 -14.89 4.77 -8.03
C GLY A 191 -14.92 3.45 -7.24
N MET A 192 -14.63 3.46 -5.93
CA MET A 192 -14.78 2.26 -5.11
C MET A 192 -16.26 1.96 -4.84
N GLY A 193 -16.81 0.98 -5.55
CA GLY A 193 -18.23 0.58 -5.44
C GLY A 193 -19.23 1.52 -6.15
N THR A 194 -18.75 2.48 -6.92
CA THR A 194 -19.53 3.38 -7.77
C THR A 194 -18.87 3.51 -9.14
N PHE A 195 -19.61 4.00 -10.14
CA PHE A 195 -19.04 4.33 -11.45
C PHE A 195 -18.53 5.77 -11.55
N GLU A 196 -18.34 6.45 -10.43
CA GLU A 196 -17.80 7.81 -10.41
C GLU A 196 -16.32 7.80 -10.78
N VAL A 197 -15.92 8.75 -11.60
CA VAL A 197 -14.51 9.03 -11.92
C VAL A 197 -14.06 10.27 -11.15
N PRO A 198 -12.79 10.36 -10.74
CA PRO A 198 -12.24 11.58 -10.13
C PRO A 198 -12.33 12.75 -11.11
N SER A 199 -12.91 13.86 -10.66
CA SER A 199 -12.97 15.12 -11.39
C SER A 199 -11.80 16.03 -11.01
#